data_bc6800a8563148772afc16ed7254efb1
#
_entry.id   bc6800a8563148772afc16ed7254efb1
#
_cell.length_a   1.000
_cell.length_b   1.000
_cell.length_c   1.000
_cell.angle_alpha   90.00
_cell.angle_beta   90.00
_cell.angle_gamma   90.00
#
_symmetry.space_group_name_H-M   'P 1'
#
loop_
_entity.id
_entity.type
_entity.pdbx_description
1 polymer ?
#
loop_
_entity_poly.entity_id
_entity_poly.type
_entity_poly.pdbx_seq_one_letter_code
_entity_poly.pdbx_strand_id
1 'polypeptide(L)'
;MTKIIQISDPHIVAEGKLAYGQVDTSSALKQCVAQINKILPDIGPVDMIIVTGDLTDFGTSDEYNLFREIIEELNIPYRAIPGNHDDKSVMQKCFADADWIPKTGPINWQIDFEDLKVIGLDTS
;
A
#
# COMPACT_ATOMS: atom_id res chain seq x y z
N MET A 1 11.85 7.22 -18.70
CA MET A 1 12.37 6.77 -17.38
C MET A 1 11.23 6.43 -16.46
N THR A 2 11.29 5.29 -15.82
CA THR A 2 10.26 4.85 -14.87
C THR A 2 10.34 5.65 -13.58
N LYS A 3 9.19 6.11 -13.08
CA LYS A 3 9.09 6.79 -11.79
C LYS A 3 8.23 5.97 -10.83
N ILE A 4 8.76 5.76 -9.63
CA ILE A 4 8.12 4.96 -8.59
C ILE A 4 8.11 5.78 -7.30
N ILE A 5 6.97 5.75 -6.60
CA ILE A 5 6.85 6.29 -5.24
C ILE A 5 6.77 5.11 -4.29
N GLN A 6 7.60 5.11 -3.26
CA GLN A 6 7.55 4.12 -2.20
C GLN A 6 6.92 4.74 -0.95
N ILE A 7 5.97 4.01 -0.37
CA ILE A 7 5.35 4.32 0.92
C ILE A 7 5.65 3.12 1.84
N SER A 8 6.07 3.39 3.05
CA SER A 8 6.42 2.34 4.02
C SER A 8 5.62 2.49 5.29
N ASP A 9 5.17 1.37 5.83
CA ASP A 9 4.62 1.26 7.17
C ASP A 9 3.47 2.24 7.49
N PRO A 10 2.39 2.27 6.70
CA PRO A 10 1.28 3.17 7.01
C PRO A 10 0.53 2.80 8.29
N HIS A 11 0.57 1.54 8.74
CA HIS A 11 -0.04 1.08 10.00
C HIS A 11 -1.48 1.54 10.18
N ILE A 12 -2.31 1.37 9.17
CA ILE A 12 -3.70 1.82 9.21
C ILE A 12 -4.45 1.12 10.33
N VAL A 13 -5.18 1.90 11.11
CA VAL A 13 -6.16 1.44 12.09
C VAL A 13 -7.55 1.89 11.66
N ALA A 14 -8.59 1.32 12.27
CA ALA A 14 -9.96 1.71 11.98
C ALA A 14 -10.15 3.22 12.16
N GLU A 15 -10.99 3.83 11.32
CA GLU A 15 -11.21 5.27 11.34
C GLU A 15 -11.64 5.73 12.73
N GLY A 16 -11.07 6.84 13.20
CA GLY A 16 -11.30 7.37 14.54
C GLY A 16 -10.48 6.71 15.63
N LYS A 17 -9.68 5.67 15.32
CA LYS A 17 -8.78 5.02 16.27
C LYS A 17 -7.34 5.46 16.05
N LEU A 18 -6.49 5.17 17.04
CA LEU A 18 -5.08 5.54 17.03
C LEU A 18 -4.21 4.28 17.07
N ALA A 19 -3.16 4.25 16.25
CA ALA A 19 -2.15 3.19 16.34
C ALA A 19 -1.38 3.38 17.65
N TYR A 20 -1.20 2.28 18.39
CA TYR A 20 -0.57 2.31 19.72
C TYR A 20 -1.23 3.30 20.68
N GLY A 21 -2.50 3.68 20.42
CA GLY A 21 -3.20 4.67 21.22
C GLY A 21 -2.69 6.11 21.10
N GLN A 22 -1.81 6.39 20.15
CA GLN A 22 -1.13 7.70 20.06
C GLN A 22 -1.12 8.34 18.68
N VAL A 23 -1.20 7.55 17.60
CA VAL A 23 -0.99 8.06 16.24
C VAL A 23 -2.22 7.84 15.37
N ASP A 24 -2.74 8.91 14.78
CA ASP A 24 -3.80 8.85 13.77
C ASP A 24 -3.19 8.53 12.40
N THR A 25 -3.02 7.24 12.14
CA THR A 25 -2.34 6.77 10.93
C THR A 25 -3.18 6.97 9.67
N SER A 26 -4.50 6.90 9.75
CA SER A 26 -5.34 7.14 8.58
C SER A 26 -5.23 8.59 8.12
N SER A 27 -5.23 9.55 9.04
CA SER A 27 -4.99 10.96 8.70
C SER A 27 -3.61 11.19 8.13
N ALA A 28 -2.59 10.50 8.65
CA ALA A 28 -1.23 10.59 8.13
C ALA A 28 -1.15 10.10 6.69
N LEU A 29 -1.80 8.98 6.36
CA LEU A 29 -1.82 8.49 4.98
C LEU A 29 -2.60 9.42 4.06
N LYS A 30 -3.73 9.98 4.52
CA LYS A 30 -4.49 10.98 3.75
C LYS A 30 -3.65 12.21 3.43
N GLN A 31 -2.85 12.68 4.38
CA GLN A 31 -1.92 13.80 4.16
C GLN A 31 -0.83 13.42 3.15
N CYS A 32 -0.32 12.20 3.21
CA CYS A 32 0.65 11.70 2.26
C CYS A 32 0.07 11.71 0.83
N VAL A 33 -1.15 11.21 0.66
CA VAL A 33 -1.85 11.21 -0.63
C VAL A 33 -2.06 12.64 -1.14
N ALA A 34 -2.47 13.57 -0.27
CA ALA A 34 -2.63 14.97 -0.64
C ALA A 34 -1.30 15.60 -1.08
N GLN A 35 -0.21 15.27 -0.39
CA GLN A 35 1.11 15.76 -0.75
C GLN A 35 1.58 15.21 -2.10
N ILE A 36 1.34 13.94 -2.38
CA ILE A 36 1.65 13.33 -3.67
C ILE A 36 0.89 14.05 -4.78
N ASN A 37 -0.42 14.25 -4.61
CA ASN A 37 -1.23 14.98 -5.59
C ASN A 37 -0.68 16.39 -5.85
N LYS A 38 -0.18 17.05 -4.81
CA LYS A 38 0.36 18.40 -4.92
C LYS A 38 1.65 18.45 -5.74
N ILE A 39 2.52 17.42 -5.62
CA ILE A 39 3.81 17.42 -6.31
C ILE A 39 3.77 16.80 -7.71
N LEU A 40 2.72 16.04 -8.04
CA LEU A 40 2.61 15.37 -9.35
C LEU A 40 2.85 16.31 -10.54
N PRO A 41 2.30 17.54 -10.57
CA PRO A 41 2.56 18.43 -11.69
C PRO A 41 4.05 18.80 -11.87
N ASP A 42 4.82 18.76 -10.80
CA ASP A 42 6.25 19.12 -10.82
C ASP A 42 7.14 17.93 -11.19
N ILE A 43 6.78 16.71 -10.75
CA ILE A 43 7.62 15.52 -10.98
C ILE A 43 7.22 14.75 -12.25
N GLY A 44 6.07 15.08 -12.83
CA GLY A 44 5.53 14.37 -14.00
C GLY A 44 4.84 13.07 -13.63
N PRO A 45 4.45 12.24 -14.62
CA PRO A 45 3.69 11.04 -14.36
C PRO A 45 4.48 10.03 -13.52
N VAL A 46 3.78 9.40 -12.58
CA VAL A 46 4.31 8.31 -11.76
C VAL A 46 3.75 6.99 -12.28
N ASP A 47 4.62 6.03 -12.55
CA ASP A 47 4.23 4.76 -13.15
C ASP A 47 3.63 3.80 -12.12
N MET A 48 4.08 3.87 -10.86
CA MET A 48 3.66 2.92 -9.84
C MET A 48 3.93 3.44 -8.43
N ILE A 49 3.08 3.03 -7.51
CA ILE A 49 3.30 3.19 -6.07
C ILE A 49 3.59 1.81 -5.48
N ILE A 50 4.60 1.72 -4.64
CA ILE A 50 4.94 0.49 -3.93
C ILE A 50 4.78 0.76 -2.43
N VAL A 51 4.02 -0.11 -1.76
CA VAL A 51 3.83 -0.03 -0.30
C VAL A 51 4.54 -1.22 0.34
N THR A 52 5.56 -0.93 1.15
CA THR A 52 6.48 -1.94 1.64
C THR A 52 6.27 -2.25 3.12
N GLY A 53 5.28 -3.13 3.38
CA GLY A 53 5.08 -3.71 4.70
C GLY A 53 4.22 -2.88 5.64
N ASP A 54 3.63 -3.58 6.59
CA ASP A 54 2.80 -3.02 7.68
C ASP A 54 1.76 -2.02 7.16
N LEU A 55 0.94 -2.49 6.19
CA LEU A 55 -0.16 -1.69 5.66
C LEU A 55 -1.16 -1.36 6.75
N THR A 56 -1.37 -2.29 7.66
CA THR A 56 -2.31 -2.21 8.77
C THR A 56 -1.59 -2.43 10.09
N ASP A 57 -2.23 -2.03 11.17
CA ASP A 57 -1.67 -2.23 12.51
C ASP A 57 -2.08 -3.60 13.10
N PHE A 58 -3.30 -4.06 12.81
CA PHE A 58 -3.84 -5.31 13.37
C PHE A 58 -4.23 -6.36 12.31
N GLY A 59 -4.09 -6.07 11.03
CA GLY A 59 -4.40 -7.01 9.96
C GLY A 59 -5.88 -7.31 9.78
N THR A 60 -6.76 -6.36 10.10
CA THR A 60 -8.21 -6.56 9.96
C THR A 60 -8.70 -6.13 8.59
N SER A 61 -9.84 -6.72 8.15
CA SER A 61 -10.43 -6.36 6.86
C SER A 61 -10.83 -4.89 6.79
N ASP A 62 -11.35 -4.32 7.89
CA ASP A 62 -11.70 -2.90 7.93
C ASP A 62 -10.49 -2.01 7.70
N GLU A 63 -9.34 -2.40 8.25
CA GLU A 63 -8.09 -1.66 8.07
C GLU A 63 -7.60 -1.73 6.62
N TYR A 64 -7.64 -2.89 5.99
CA TYR A 64 -7.26 -3.02 4.58
C TYR A 64 -8.21 -2.25 3.67
N ASN A 65 -9.51 -2.30 3.93
CA ASN A 65 -10.48 -1.56 3.13
C ASN A 65 -10.28 -0.05 3.25
N LEU A 66 -9.96 0.43 4.44
CA LEU A 66 -9.64 1.85 4.66
C LEU A 66 -8.35 2.24 3.95
N PHE A 67 -7.32 1.40 4.02
CA PHE A 67 -6.08 1.61 3.28
C PHE A 67 -6.36 1.76 1.78
N ARG A 68 -7.13 0.84 1.21
CA ARG A 68 -7.48 0.87 -0.22
C ARG A 68 -8.24 2.14 -0.58
N GLU A 69 -9.23 2.51 0.22
CA GLU A 69 -10.03 3.71 -0.01
C GLU A 69 -9.15 4.95 -0.10
N ILE A 70 -8.16 5.07 0.77
CA ILE A 70 -7.27 6.23 0.80
C ILE A 70 -6.28 6.22 -0.37
N ILE A 71 -5.57 5.11 -0.59
CA ILE A 71 -4.50 5.05 -1.59
C ILE A 71 -5.05 5.09 -3.01
N GLU A 72 -6.25 4.53 -3.25
CA GLU A 72 -6.84 4.47 -4.58
C GLU A 72 -7.35 5.82 -5.08
N GLU A 73 -7.44 6.82 -4.23
CA GLU A 73 -7.73 8.20 -4.65
C GLU A 73 -6.68 8.77 -5.60
N LEU A 74 -5.46 8.24 -5.56
CA LEU A 74 -4.38 8.70 -6.44
C LEU A 74 -4.56 8.29 -7.90
N ASN A 75 -5.37 7.26 -8.19
CA ASN A 75 -5.54 6.69 -9.53
C ASN A 75 -4.21 6.29 -10.18
N ILE A 76 -3.23 5.91 -9.38
CA ILE A 76 -1.95 5.40 -9.84
C ILE A 76 -1.90 3.91 -9.50
N PRO A 77 -1.46 3.04 -10.43
CA PRO A 77 -1.31 1.62 -10.09
C PRO A 77 -0.41 1.43 -8.88
N TYR A 78 -0.79 0.51 -8.00
CA TYR A 78 0.03 0.23 -6.82
C TYR A 78 0.13 -1.26 -6.57
N ARG A 79 1.20 -1.65 -5.90
CA ARG A 79 1.39 -2.99 -5.36
C ARG A 79 1.92 -2.89 -3.95
N ALA A 80 1.69 -3.94 -3.17
CA ALA A 80 2.08 -3.94 -1.77
C ALA A 80 2.63 -5.30 -1.37
N ILE A 81 3.46 -5.29 -0.35
CA ILE A 81 3.91 -6.51 0.34
C ILE A 81 3.57 -6.39 1.81
N PRO A 82 3.24 -7.51 2.49
CA PRO A 82 2.88 -7.47 3.90
C PRO A 82 4.12 -7.32 4.79
N GLY A 83 3.90 -6.75 5.98
CA GLY A 83 4.87 -6.76 7.06
C GLY A 83 4.37 -7.65 8.21
N ASN A 84 5.06 -7.56 9.35
CA ASN A 84 4.73 -8.42 10.50
C ASN A 84 3.42 -8.04 11.21
N HIS A 85 2.92 -6.83 11.00
CA HIS A 85 1.61 -6.41 11.53
C HIS A 85 0.44 -6.83 10.62
N ASP A 86 0.72 -7.26 9.41
CA ASP A 86 -0.32 -7.65 8.46
C ASP A 86 -0.75 -9.10 8.66
N ASP A 87 -2.00 -9.39 8.30
CA ASP A 87 -2.53 -10.74 8.20
C ASP A 87 -2.62 -11.11 6.72
N LYS A 88 -1.76 -12.01 6.29
CA LYS A 88 -1.62 -12.38 4.88
C LYS A 88 -2.94 -12.91 4.29
N SER A 89 -3.65 -13.78 5.00
CA SER A 89 -4.89 -14.35 4.49
C SER A 89 -6.01 -13.31 4.38
N VAL A 90 -6.10 -12.40 5.34
CA VAL A 90 -7.06 -11.29 5.28
C VAL A 90 -6.70 -10.35 4.13
N MET A 91 -5.42 -10.01 3.98
CA MET A 91 -4.95 -9.19 2.88
C MET A 91 -5.31 -9.80 1.52
N GLN A 92 -5.08 -11.10 1.35
CA GLN A 92 -5.42 -11.79 0.10
C GLN A 92 -6.91 -11.74 -0.21
N LYS A 93 -7.77 -11.83 0.79
CA LYS A 93 -9.22 -11.70 0.61
C LYS A 93 -9.63 -10.28 0.24
N CYS A 94 -9.07 -9.29 0.93
CA CYS A 94 -9.41 -7.88 0.69
C CYS A 94 -8.93 -7.37 -0.66
N PHE A 95 -7.87 -7.98 -1.22
CA PHE A 95 -7.32 -7.63 -2.53
C PHE A 95 -7.64 -8.69 -3.60
N ALA A 96 -8.70 -9.48 -3.42
CA ALA A 96 -9.03 -10.58 -4.33
C ALA A 96 -9.27 -10.12 -5.78
N ASP A 97 -9.67 -8.87 -5.98
CA ASP A 97 -9.88 -8.26 -7.30
C ASP A 97 -8.59 -7.76 -7.95
N ALA A 98 -7.49 -7.70 -7.20
CA ALA A 98 -6.20 -7.23 -7.73
C ALA A 98 -5.49 -8.38 -8.44
N ASP A 99 -4.98 -8.10 -9.64
CA ASP A 99 -4.35 -9.12 -10.49
C ASP A 99 -2.92 -9.48 -10.06
N TRP A 100 -2.30 -8.67 -9.19
CA TRP A 100 -0.92 -8.88 -8.78
C TRP A 100 -0.77 -9.72 -7.50
N ILE A 101 -1.85 -9.93 -6.74
CA ILE A 101 -1.78 -10.64 -5.46
C ILE A 101 -2.11 -12.12 -5.66
N PRO A 102 -1.23 -13.05 -5.21
CA PRO A 102 -1.56 -14.47 -5.23
C PRO A 102 -2.65 -14.79 -4.22
N LYS A 103 -3.48 -15.78 -4.51
CA LYS A 103 -4.62 -16.16 -3.66
C LYS A 103 -4.18 -16.88 -2.38
N THR A 104 -3.03 -17.54 -2.43
CA THR A 104 -2.47 -18.31 -1.31
C THR A 104 -0.95 -18.20 -1.31
N GLY A 105 -0.34 -18.50 -0.18
CA GLY A 105 1.11 -18.49 -0.05
C GLY A 105 1.71 -17.12 0.08
N PRO A 106 3.04 -17.00 -0.06
CA PRO A 106 3.73 -15.72 0.05
C PRO A 106 3.24 -14.71 -0.98
N ILE A 107 3.13 -13.46 -0.57
CA ILE A 107 2.71 -12.38 -1.46
C ILE A 107 3.94 -11.83 -2.18
N ASN A 108 4.39 -12.58 -3.18
CA ASN A 108 5.49 -12.19 -4.05
C ASN A 108 4.94 -11.79 -5.41
N TRP A 109 5.57 -10.82 -6.04
CA TRP A 109 5.20 -10.38 -7.38
C TRP A 109 6.38 -9.73 -8.08
N GLN A 110 6.30 -9.63 -9.40
CA GLN A 110 7.25 -8.84 -10.18
C GLN A 110 6.51 -8.05 -11.24
N ILE A 111 7.09 -6.95 -11.64
CA ILE A 111 6.61 -6.14 -12.75
C ILE A 111 7.80 -5.68 -13.58
N ASP A 112 7.66 -5.79 -14.90
CA ASP A 112 8.68 -5.37 -15.83
C ASP A 112 8.29 -4.03 -16.44
N PHE A 113 9.15 -3.03 -16.24
CA PHE A 113 9.10 -1.79 -16.98
C PHE A 113 10.14 -1.87 -18.09
N GLU A 114 10.10 -0.93 -19.03
CA GLU A 114 11.02 -0.90 -20.15
C GLU A 114 12.48 -0.80 -19.68
N ASP A 115 12.74 -0.02 -18.64
CA ASP A 115 14.08 0.29 -18.15
C ASP A 115 14.47 -0.42 -16.85
N LEU A 116 13.52 -1.12 -16.17
CA LEU A 116 13.82 -1.81 -14.93
C LEU A 116 12.78 -2.88 -14.60
N LYS A 117 13.16 -3.80 -13.75
CA LYS A 117 12.28 -4.82 -13.18
C LYS A 117 12.14 -4.57 -11.68
N VAL A 118 10.91 -4.60 -11.18
CA VAL A 118 10.62 -4.47 -9.74
C VAL A 118 10.12 -5.80 -9.21
N ILE A 119 10.74 -6.27 -8.14
CA ILE A 119 10.39 -7.55 -7.51
C ILE A 119 9.97 -7.25 -6.07
N GLY A 120 8.74 -7.63 -5.72
CA GLY A 120 8.25 -7.57 -4.35
C GLY A 120 8.39 -8.94 -3.70
N LEU A 121 9.03 -8.99 -2.54
CA LEU A 121 9.26 -10.23 -1.80
C LEU A 121 8.63 -10.14 -0.41
N ASP A 122 7.78 -11.10 -0.12
CA ASP A 122 7.13 -11.26 1.17
C ASP A 122 8.07 -12.03 2.10
N THR A 123 8.57 -11.34 3.12
CA THR A 123 9.46 -11.93 4.13
C THR A 123 8.76 -12.13 5.48
N SER A 124 7.47 -11.90 5.52
CA SER A 124 6.70 -12.04 6.76
C SER A 124 6.31 -13.49 7.11
#